data_7403dbb8e707b059fa7f07404349e9e0
#
_entry.id   7403dbb8e707b059fa7f07404349e9e0
#
_cell.length_a   1.000
_cell.length_b   1.000
_cell.length_c   1.000
_cell.angle_alpha   90.00
_cell.angle_beta   90.00
_cell.angle_gamma   90.00
#
_symmetry.space_group_name_H-M   'P 1'
#
loop_
_entity.id
_entity.type
_entity.pdbx_description
1 polymer ?
#
loop_
_entity_poly.entity_id
_entity_poly.type
_entity_poly.pdbx_seq_one_letter_code
_entity_poly.pdbx_strand_id
1 'polypeptide(L)'
;MKPKFDGYATQYDAWFMENDNLFQSELRLFQRALGDISGQRVLSVGCGSGLFESMIDHSGIEGIEPSRDMGAIAQKRGVNVIAFGAIEDADLEENAYDVIYLNGSSSYMEDLHKAFAVCKKALKPGGRFISLDVPKESAFGFMYLLAKNLGTFDHPYLNGVMPQLPYPLELCSAGVWHSTEEKINVLKDLGFHDFDYCQTLLKNPMYTNEDVEDAVPGYQSGGYVAIIARK
;
A
#
# COMPACT_ATOMS: atom_id res chain seq x y z
N MET A 1 1.30 -16.02 14.40
CA MET A 1 -0.05 -15.47 14.15
C MET A 1 -0.42 -15.82 12.72
N LYS A 2 -1.68 -16.11 12.39
CA LYS A 2 -2.09 -16.37 11.00
C LYS A 2 -2.00 -15.05 10.21
N PRO A 3 -1.41 -15.04 9.00
CA PRO A 3 -1.39 -13.85 8.16
C PRO A 3 -2.80 -13.31 7.87
N LYS A 4 -2.95 -11.99 7.87
CA LYS A 4 -4.28 -11.34 7.75
C LYS A 4 -4.98 -11.62 6.41
N PHE A 5 -4.22 -11.91 5.36
CA PHE A 5 -4.72 -12.16 3.99
C PHE A 5 -4.80 -13.64 3.60
N ASP A 6 -4.48 -14.58 4.50
CA ASP A 6 -4.59 -16.01 4.19
C ASP A 6 -6.03 -16.41 3.88
N GLY A 7 -6.24 -16.96 2.69
CA GLY A 7 -7.54 -17.35 2.16
C GLY A 7 -8.30 -16.27 1.41
N TYR A 8 -7.77 -15.05 1.32
CA TYR A 8 -8.42 -13.91 0.65
C TYR A 8 -7.84 -13.56 -0.73
N ALA A 9 -6.80 -14.25 -1.18
CA ALA A 9 -6.05 -13.86 -2.38
C ALA A 9 -6.94 -13.70 -3.64
N THR A 10 -7.83 -14.65 -3.90
CA THR A 10 -8.73 -14.58 -5.06
C THR A 10 -9.76 -13.47 -4.91
N GLN A 11 -10.31 -13.29 -3.71
CA GLN A 11 -11.30 -12.24 -3.43
C GLN A 11 -10.68 -10.84 -3.51
N TYR A 12 -9.44 -10.68 -3.07
CA TYR A 12 -8.69 -9.43 -3.16
C TYR A 12 -8.51 -8.99 -4.62
N ASP A 13 -8.01 -9.86 -5.47
CA ASP A 13 -7.83 -9.56 -6.89
C ASP A 13 -9.17 -9.31 -7.60
N ALA A 14 -10.20 -10.11 -7.31
CA ALA A 14 -11.54 -9.94 -7.88
C ALA A 14 -12.13 -8.57 -7.51
N TRP A 15 -11.93 -8.11 -6.28
CA TRP A 15 -12.42 -6.80 -5.85
C TRP A 15 -11.82 -5.66 -6.69
N PHE A 16 -10.52 -5.70 -6.99
CA PHE A 16 -9.89 -4.72 -7.88
C PHE A 16 -10.43 -4.79 -9.32
N MET A 17 -10.67 -5.99 -9.84
CA MET A 17 -11.21 -6.15 -11.19
C MET A 17 -12.67 -5.66 -11.28
N GLU A 18 -13.45 -5.78 -10.22
CA GLU A 18 -14.81 -5.25 -10.13
C GLU A 18 -14.83 -3.73 -9.90
N ASN A 19 -13.74 -3.16 -9.35
CA ASN A 19 -13.54 -1.73 -9.15
C ASN A 19 -12.43 -1.19 -10.09
N ASP A 20 -12.53 -1.45 -11.39
CA ASP A 20 -11.44 -1.20 -12.35
C ASP A 20 -11.03 0.27 -12.41
N ASN A 21 -11.95 1.23 -12.39
CA ASN A 21 -11.59 2.66 -12.41
C ASN A 21 -10.84 3.09 -11.14
N LEU A 22 -11.21 2.55 -9.98
CA LEU A 22 -10.47 2.74 -8.74
C LEU A 22 -9.07 2.12 -8.86
N PHE A 23 -8.98 0.87 -9.35
CA PHE A 23 -7.71 0.19 -9.56
C PHE A 23 -6.79 0.97 -10.50
N GLN A 24 -7.30 1.46 -11.63
CA GLN A 24 -6.52 2.26 -12.58
C GLN A 24 -6.06 3.59 -11.96
N SER A 25 -6.86 4.20 -11.10
CA SER A 25 -6.48 5.41 -10.38
C SER A 25 -5.32 5.16 -9.41
N GLU A 26 -5.39 4.09 -8.62
CA GLU A 26 -4.31 3.67 -7.73
C GLU A 26 -3.05 3.24 -8.51
N LEU A 27 -3.22 2.54 -9.64
CA LEU A 27 -2.12 2.15 -10.51
C LEU A 27 -1.38 3.36 -11.10
N ARG A 28 -2.09 4.39 -11.54
CA ARG A 28 -1.47 5.65 -11.99
C ARG A 28 -0.67 6.34 -10.89
N LEU A 29 -1.20 6.35 -9.67
CA LEU A 29 -0.47 6.87 -8.52
C LEU A 29 0.78 6.05 -8.22
N PHE A 30 0.66 4.72 -8.21
CA PHE A 30 1.77 3.80 -7.99
C PHE A 30 2.88 4.01 -9.03
N GLN A 31 2.53 4.02 -10.33
CA GLN A 31 3.50 4.24 -11.42
C GLN A 31 4.18 5.62 -11.30
N ARG A 32 3.42 6.67 -10.97
CA ARG A 32 3.98 8.01 -10.75
C ARG A 32 4.95 8.06 -9.57
N ALA A 33 4.58 7.47 -8.42
CA ALA A 33 5.41 7.45 -7.23
C ALA A 33 6.68 6.63 -7.44
N LEU A 34 6.56 5.50 -8.14
CA LEU A 34 7.68 4.62 -8.44
C LEU A 34 8.66 5.26 -9.43
N GLY A 35 8.15 5.99 -10.44
CA GLY A 35 8.97 6.61 -11.48
C GLY A 35 9.79 5.60 -12.27
N ASP A 36 10.90 6.04 -12.82
CA ASP A 36 11.82 5.14 -13.52
C ASP A 36 12.65 4.33 -12.51
N ILE A 37 12.54 3.02 -12.61
CA ILE A 37 13.27 2.04 -11.80
C ILE A 37 14.16 1.12 -12.64
N SER A 38 14.39 1.45 -13.90
CA SER A 38 15.21 0.66 -14.82
C SER A 38 16.61 0.42 -14.26
N GLY A 39 17.01 -0.85 -14.20
CA GLY A 39 18.32 -1.25 -13.66
C GLY A 39 18.49 -1.09 -12.15
N GLN A 40 17.44 -0.75 -11.41
CA GLN A 40 17.46 -0.62 -9.95
C GLN A 40 17.11 -1.94 -9.28
N ARG A 41 17.68 -2.22 -8.11
CA ARG A 41 17.25 -3.31 -7.24
C ARG A 41 16.08 -2.82 -6.38
N VAL A 42 14.93 -3.46 -6.53
CA VAL A 42 13.65 -3.01 -5.99
C VAL A 42 13.06 -4.07 -5.07
N LEU A 43 12.58 -3.63 -3.89
CA LEU A 43 11.86 -4.47 -2.93
C LEU A 43 10.42 -3.97 -2.75
N SER A 44 9.46 -4.88 -2.94
CA SER A 44 8.06 -4.72 -2.55
C SER A 44 7.82 -5.33 -1.18
N VAL A 45 7.40 -4.53 -0.21
CA VAL A 45 7.11 -4.98 1.15
C VAL A 45 5.60 -5.15 1.33
N GLY A 46 5.18 -6.40 1.56
CA GLY A 46 3.78 -6.79 1.49
C GLY A 46 3.31 -6.81 0.03
N CYS A 47 4.03 -7.54 -0.83
CA CYS A 47 3.75 -7.55 -2.28
C CYS A 47 2.38 -8.17 -2.63
N GLY A 48 1.68 -8.76 -1.67
CA GLY A 48 0.36 -9.34 -1.85
C GLY A 48 0.35 -10.39 -2.96
N SER A 49 -0.62 -10.29 -3.85
CA SER A 49 -0.73 -11.16 -5.03
C SER A 49 0.18 -10.76 -6.19
N GLY A 50 0.94 -9.67 -6.07
CA GLY A 50 1.74 -9.11 -7.16
C GLY A 50 0.91 -8.48 -8.28
N LEU A 51 -0.32 -8.08 -8.01
CA LEU A 51 -1.23 -7.52 -9.01
C LEU A 51 -0.67 -6.21 -9.60
N PHE A 52 -0.24 -5.28 -8.76
CA PHE A 52 0.34 -4.00 -9.20
C PHE A 52 1.70 -4.19 -9.87
N GLU A 53 2.52 -5.10 -9.35
CA GLU A 53 3.82 -5.46 -9.91
C GLU A 53 3.69 -6.01 -11.33
N SER A 54 2.63 -6.76 -11.61
CA SER A 54 2.38 -7.30 -12.96
C SER A 54 2.00 -6.25 -14.01
N MET A 55 1.70 -5.02 -13.57
CA MET A 55 1.31 -3.88 -14.42
C MET A 55 2.44 -2.88 -14.68
N ILE A 56 3.65 -3.18 -14.22
CA ILE A 56 4.84 -2.35 -14.46
C ILE A 56 5.88 -3.10 -15.28
N ASP A 57 6.57 -2.38 -16.15
CA ASP A 57 7.64 -2.95 -16.99
C ASP A 57 8.96 -3.02 -16.20
N HIS A 58 9.05 -3.98 -15.31
CA HIS A 58 10.26 -4.25 -14.53
C HIS A 58 10.37 -5.74 -14.20
N SER A 59 11.45 -6.37 -14.62
CA SER A 59 11.76 -7.76 -14.23
C SER A 59 12.61 -7.77 -12.95
N GLY A 60 12.33 -8.72 -12.05
CA GLY A 60 13.19 -8.99 -10.90
C GLY A 60 12.87 -8.15 -9.66
N ILE A 61 11.62 -7.69 -9.50
CA ILE A 61 11.16 -7.13 -8.22
C ILE A 61 11.23 -8.25 -7.18
N GLU A 62 11.97 -7.99 -6.09
CA GLU A 62 11.98 -8.84 -4.92
C GLU A 62 10.76 -8.50 -4.04
N GLY A 63 10.15 -9.52 -3.41
CA GLY A 63 8.95 -9.33 -2.58
C GLY A 63 9.09 -9.97 -1.21
N ILE A 64 8.50 -9.34 -0.19
CA ILE A 64 8.23 -9.95 1.12
C ILE A 64 6.72 -9.99 1.30
N GLU A 65 6.17 -11.15 1.68
CA GLU A 65 4.73 -11.31 1.86
C GLU A 65 4.45 -12.29 3.02
N PRO A 66 3.67 -11.88 4.04
CA PRO A 66 3.30 -12.78 5.12
C PRO A 66 2.40 -13.95 4.68
N SER A 67 1.45 -13.72 3.75
CA SER A 67 0.52 -14.74 3.28
C SER A 67 1.15 -15.61 2.20
N ARG A 68 1.19 -16.93 2.44
CA ARG A 68 1.68 -17.89 1.45
C ARG A 68 0.80 -17.98 0.22
N ASP A 69 -0.51 -17.82 0.38
CA ASP A 69 -1.48 -17.87 -0.71
C ASP A 69 -1.26 -16.68 -1.67
N MET A 70 -1.14 -15.47 -1.10
CA MET A 70 -0.83 -14.25 -1.84
C MET A 70 0.52 -14.36 -2.55
N GLY A 71 1.58 -14.69 -1.81
CA GLY A 71 2.93 -14.79 -2.36
C GLY A 71 3.08 -15.86 -3.43
N ALA A 72 2.32 -16.97 -3.37
CA ALA A 72 2.30 -17.96 -4.44
C ALA A 72 1.71 -17.43 -5.75
N ILE A 73 0.75 -16.50 -5.67
CA ILE A 73 0.21 -15.81 -6.85
C ILE A 73 1.22 -14.77 -7.36
N ALA A 74 1.83 -14.00 -6.46
CA ALA A 74 2.88 -13.04 -6.80
C ALA A 74 4.04 -13.69 -7.57
N GLN A 75 4.50 -14.87 -7.13
CA GLN A 75 5.54 -15.64 -7.83
C GLN A 75 5.13 -16.01 -9.25
N LYS A 76 3.88 -16.42 -9.47
CA LYS A 76 3.35 -16.71 -10.83
C LYS A 76 3.29 -15.47 -11.72
N ARG A 77 3.19 -14.28 -11.13
CA ARG A 77 3.21 -12.98 -11.80
C ARG A 77 4.61 -12.38 -11.98
N GLY A 78 5.65 -13.13 -11.58
CA GLY A 78 7.04 -12.72 -11.80
C GLY A 78 7.71 -11.99 -10.64
N VAL A 79 7.04 -11.83 -9.50
CA VAL A 79 7.68 -11.30 -8.29
C VAL A 79 8.58 -12.38 -7.67
N ASN A 80 9.83 -12.05 -7.38
CA ASN A 80 10.74 -12.91 -6.66
C ASN A 80 10.47 -12.82 -5.15
N VAL A 81 9.52 -13.60 -4.63
CA VAL A 81 9.22 -13.61 -3.19
C VAL A 81 10.37 -14.25 -2.43
N ILE A 82 11.18 -13.40 -1.78
CA ILE A 82 12.42 -13.79 -1.07
C ILE A 82 12.15 -14.22 0.38
N ALA A 83 11.03 -13.78 0.98
CA ALA A 83 10.66 -14.16 2.34
C ALA A 83 9.14 -14.20 2.52
N PHE A 84 8.69 -15.19 3.33
CA PHE A 84 7.32 -15.28 3.82
C PHE A 84 7.30 -14.90 5.31
N GLY A 85 6.93 -13.66 5.61
CA GLY A 85 6.90 -13.12 6.95
C GLY A 85 6.68 -11.62 6.99
N ALA A 86 6.59 -11.08 8.19
CA ALA A 86 6.50 -9.63 8.38
C ALA A 86 7.86 -8.97 8.14
N ILE A 87 7.85 -7.76 7.61
CA ILE A 87 9.08 -6.97 7.38
C ILE A 87 9.83 -6.70 8.67
N GLU A 88 9.13 -6.56 9.79
CA GLU A 88 9.69 -6.29 11.11
C GLU A 88 10.67 -7.39 11.58
N ASP A 89 10.53 -8.59 11.04
CA ASP A 89 11.36 -9.76 11.40
C ASP A 89 12.26 -10.21 10.24
N ALA A 90 12.27 -9.46 9.12
CA ALA A 90 13.07 -9.80 7.96
C ALA A 90 14.56 -9.47 8.19
N ASP A 91 15.42 -10.40 7.81
CA ASP A 91 16.88 -10.20 7.76
C ASP A 91 17.27 -9.84 6.32
N LEU A 92 17.38 -8.55 6.05
CA LEU A 92 17.73 -8.01 4.74
C LEU A 92 19.19 -7.54 4.72
N GLU A 93 19.81 -7.71 3.56
CA GLU A 93 21.15 -7.16 3.29
C GLU A 93 21.13 -5.63 3.43
N GLU A 94 22.10 -5.08 4.17
CA GLU A 94 22.23 -3.64 4.37
C GLU A 94 22.69 -2.94 3.09
N ASN A 95 22.11 -1.75 2.83
CA ASN A 95 22.46 -0.91 1.67
C ASN A 95 22.38 -1.65 0.32
N ALA A 96 21.39 -2.51 0.15
CA ALA A 96 21.25 -3.38 -1.01
C ALA A 96 20.26 -2.85 -2.05
N TYR A 97 19.23 -2.11 -1.63
CA TYR A 97 18.13 -1.70 -2.49
C TYR A 97 18.22 -0.24 -2.90
N ASP A 98 17.91 0.03 -4.16
CA ASP A 98 17.78 1.40 -4.70
C ASP A 98 16.40 1.97 -4.37
N VAL A 99 15.37 1.10 -4.37
CA VAL A 99 13.98 1.45 -4.05
C VAL A 99 13.37 0.38 -3.15
N ILE A 100 12.70 0.81 -2.09
CA ILE A 100 11.81 -0.04 -1.28
C ILE A 100 10.44 0.65 -1.25
N TYR A 101 9.40 -0.09 -1.60
CA TYR A 101 8.04 0.43 -1.53
C TYR A 101 7.08 -0.49 -0.78
N LEU A 102 6.04 0.16 -0.24
CA LEU A 102 4.90 -0.45 0.41
C LEU A 102 3.65 0.06 -0.32
N ASN A 103 2.90 -0.82 -0.95
CA ASN A 103 1.67 -0.46 -1.66
C ASN A 103 0.47 -1.11 -0.98
N GLY A 104 -0.29 -0.33 -0.20
CA GLY A 104 -1.45 -0.79 0.57
C GLY A 104 -1.10 -1.67 1.79
N SER A 105 0.17 -1.85 2.12
CA SER A 105 0.59 -2.79 3.17
C SER A 105 0.88 -2.15 4.53
N SER A 106 1.23 -0.85 4.58
CA SER A 106 1.57 -0.18 5.83
C SER A 106 0.40 -0.09 6.82
N SER A 107 -0.84 -0.06 6.33
CA SER A 107 -2.04 -0.11 7.18
C SER A 107 -2.25 -1.44 7.90
N TYR A 108 -1.46 -2.45 7.62
CA TYR A 108 -1.50 -3.75 8.31
C TYR A 108 -0.33 -3.99 9.26
N MET A 109 0.57 -3.02 9.39
CA MET A 109 1.74 -3.05 10.29
C MET A 109 1.38 -2.36 11.61
N GLU A 110 1.65 -3.04 12.73
CA GLU A 110 1.38 -2.51 14.06
C GLU A 110 2.49 -1.56 14.54
N ASP A 111 3.74 -1.87 14.16
CA ASP A 111 4.92 -1.09 14.50
C ASP A 111 5.59 -0.52 13.24
N LEU A 112 5.08 0.63 12.79
CA LEU A 112 5.64 1.34 11.63
C LEU A 112 7.12 1.71 11.83
N HIS A 113 7.52 2.07 13.07
CA HIS A 113 8.88 2.49 13.34
C HIS A 113 9.85 1.32 13.11
N LYS A 114 9.53 0.13 13.62
CA LYS A 114 10.33 -1.08 13.41
C LYS A 114 10.36 -1.46 11.93
N ALA A 115 9.21 -1.49 11.27
CA ALA A 115 9.08 -1.82 9.84
C ALA A 115 9.92 -0.88 8.96
N PHE A 116 9.76 0.44 9.16
CA PHE A 116 10.47 1.45 8.37
C PHE A 116 11.98 1.50 8.69
N ALA A 117 12.37 1.17 9.93
CA ALA A 117 13.79 1.04 10.31
C ALA A 117 14.48 -0.10 9.56
N VAL A 118 13.82 -1.27 9.42
CA VAL A 118 14.32 -2.38 8.61
C VAL A 118 14.48 -1.97 7.15
N CYS A 119 13.47 -1.31 6.58
CA CYS A 119 13.54 -0.79 5.21
C CYS A 119 14.69 0.21 5.05
N LYS A 120 14.84 1.15 6.00
CA LYS A 120 15.94 2.12 5.96
C LYS A 120 17.32 1.45 5.96
N LYS A 121 17.50 0.44 6.81
CA LYS A 121 18.77 -0.30 6.89
C LYS A 121 19.11 -0.96 5.55
N ALA A 122 18.12 -1.55 4.88
CA ALA A 122 18.27 -2.23 3.60
C ALA A 122 18.44 -1.30 2.39
N LEU A 123 17.95 -0.06 2.46
CA LEU A 123 18.14 0.95 1.41
C LEU A 123 19.60 1.40 1.30
N LYS A 124 20.08 1.62 0.08
CA LYS A 124 21.35 2.28 -0.21
C LYS A 124 21.31 3.74 0.26
N PRO A 125 22.46 4.39 0.55
CA PRO A 125 22.52 5.85 0.70
C PRO A 125 21.91 6.54 -0.52
N GLY A 126 20.97 7.48 -0.31
CA GLY A 126 20.21 8.14 -1.36
C GLY A 126 19.10 7.30 -2.02
N GLY A 127 18.93 6.05 -1.59
CA GLY A 127 17.84 5.19 -2.03
C GLY A 127 16.46 5.74 -1.66
N ARG A 128 15.43 5.36 -2.41
CA ARG A 128 14.05 5.85 -2.23
C ARG A 128 13.22 4.89 -1.41
N PHE A 129 12.53 5.42 -0.42
CA PHE A 129 11.45 4.76 0.28
C PHE A 129 10.12 5.32 -0.21
N ILE A 130 9.14 4.47 -0.50
CA ILE A 130 7.82 4.87 -0.99
C ILE A 130 6.75 4.13 -0.20
N SER A 131 5.81 4.86 0.41
CA SER A 131 4.65 4.27 1.08
C SER A 131 3.38 4.80 0.46
N LEU A 132 2.62 3.93 -0.18
CA LEU A 132 1.29 4.23 -0.73
C LEU A 132 0.24 3.56 0.14
N ASP A 133 -0.79 4.30 0.54
CA ASP A 133 -1.85 3.73 1.37
C ASP A 133 -3.08 4.65 1.47
N VAL A 134 -4.17 4.10 1.99
CA VAL A 134 -5.35 4.86 2.41
C VAL A 134 -5.04 5.61 3.71
N PRO A 135 -5.03 6.96 3.72
CA PRO A 135 -4.84 7.71 4.95
C PRO A 135 -6.02 7.54 5.91
N LYS A 136 -5.72 7.35 7.20
CA LYS A 136 -6.73 7.27 8.27
C LYS A 136 -7.68 8.46 8.29
N GLU A 137 -7.15 9.66 7.99
CA GLU A 137 -7.88 10.93 7.96
C GLU A 137 -8.66 11.18 6.67
N SER A 138 -8.50 10.34 5.66
CA SER A 138 -9.27 10.44 4.40
C SER A 138 -10.71 9.97 4.58
N ALA A 139 -11.56 10.29 3.60
CA ALA A 139 -12.94 9.81 3.57
C ALA A 139 -13.01 8.27 3.59
N PHE A 140 -12.10 7.60 2.87
CA PHE A 140 -11.98 6.13 2.90
C PHE A 140 -11.51 5.62 4.26
N GLY A 141 -10.45 6.20 4.82
CA GLY A 141 -9.93 5.79 6.12
C GLY A 141 -10.97 5.95 7.23
N PHE A 142 -11.70 7.06 7.23
CA PHE A 142 -12.78 7.30 8.18
C PHE A 142 -13.92 6.29 8.02
N MET A 143 -14.33 6.02 6.78
CA MET A 143 -15.34 5.00 6.46
C MET A 143 -14.92 3.61 6.95
N TYR A 144 -13.67 3.21 6.73
CA TYR A 144 -13.14 1.93 7.17
C TYR A 144 -13.06 1.80 8.69
N LEU A 145 -12.63 2.86 9.38
CA LEU A 145 -12.62 2.90 10.84
C LEU A 145 -14.02 2.80 11.43
N LEU A 146 -14.99 3.51 10.86
CA LEU A 146 -16.37 3.46 11.30
C LEU A 146 -16.95 2.06 11.08
N ALA A 147 -16.78 1.49 9.88
CA ALA A 147 -17.23 0.13 9.58
C ALA A 147 -16.59 -0.93 10.49
N LYS A 148 -15.28 -0.82 10.75
CA LYS A 148 -14.56 -1.68 11.71
C LYS A 148 -15.19 -1.62 13.10
N ASN A 149 -15.51 -0.43 13.60
CA ASN A 149 -16.09 -0.26 14.94
C ASN A 149 -17.53 -0.74 15.02
N LEU A 150 -18.30 -0.59 13.94
CA LEU A 150 -19.69 -1.04 13.86
C LEU A 150 -19.83 -2.53 13.53
N GLY A 151 -18.78 -3.15 12.97
CA GLY A 151 -18.81 -4.51 12.45
C GLY A 151 -19.66 -4.67 11.19
N THR A 152 -19.98 -3.57 10.50
CA THR A 152 -20.80 -3.56 9.28
C THR A 152 -20.61 -2.26 8.49
N PHE A 153 -20.81 -2.34 7.18
CA PHE A 153 -20.99 -1.17 6.32
C PHE A 153 -22.48 -0.75 6.22
N ASP A 154 -23.42 -1.60 6.62
CA ASP A 154 -24.85 -1.27 6.63
C ASP A 154 -25.21 -0.43 7.86
N HIS A 155 -24.99 0.87 7.75
CA HIS A 155 -25.29 1.83 8.82
C HIS A 155 -25.67 3.19 8.24
N PRO A 156 -26.69 3.89 8.80
CA PRO A 156 -27.14 5.20 8.30
C PRO A 156 -26.06 6.27 8.17
N TYR A 157 -25.02 6.24 9.02
CA TYR A 157 -23.89 7.18 8.98
C TYR A 157 -22.99 6.99 7.78
N LEU A 158 -23.05 5.83 7.12
CA LEU A 158 -22.30 5.54 5.90
C LEU A 158 -23.10 5.84 4.63
N ASN A 159 -24.39 6.16 4.76
CA ASN A 159 -25.21 6.56 3.62
C ASN A 159 -24.64 7.82 2.96
N GLY A 160 -24.47 7.79 1.64
CA GLY A 160 -23.95 8.92 0.87
C GLY A 160 -22.41 9.01 0.79
N VAL A 161 -21.68 8.03 1.39
CA VAL A 161 -20.23 7.89 1.25
C VAL A 161 -19.80 6.48 0.82
N MET A 162 -20.72 5.51 0.86
CA MET A 162 -20.39 4.12 0.52
C MET A 162 -20.25 3.92 -0.98
N PRO A 163 -19.13 3.32 -1.46
CA PRO A 163 -19.04 2.83 -2.82
C PRO A 163 -20.01 1.67 -3.04
N GLN A 164 -20.36 1.39 -4.30
CA GLN A 164 -21.26 0.26 -4.63
C GLN A 164 -20.68 -1.08 -4.23
N LEU A 165 -19.36 -1.24 -4.36
CA LEU A 165 -18.60 -2.44 -4.00
C LEU A 165 -17.50 -2.04 -2.99
N PRO A 166 -17.82 -1.97 -1.70
CA PRO A 166 -16.85 -1.58 -0.68
C PRO A 166 -15.74 -2.64 -0.53
N TYR A 167 -14.60 -2.19 -0.01
CA TYR A 167 -13.51 -3.11 0.35
C TYR A 167 -13.98 -4.15 1.37
N PRO A 168 -13.54 -5.42 1.28
CA PRO A 168 -14.03 -6.48 2.17
C PRO A 168 -13.90 -6.10 3.66
N LEU A 169 -14.99 -6.23 4.41
CA LEU A 169 -15.06 -5.79 5.81
C LEU A 169 -14.02 -6.48 6.69
N GLU A 170 -13.75 -7.75 6.44
CA GLU A 170 -12.76 -8.53 7.18
C GLU A 170 -11.35 -7.94 7.01
N LEU A 171 -10.99 -7.56 5.79
CA LEU A 171 -9.70 -6.96 5.48
C LEU A 171 -9.62 -5.53 6.02
N CYS A 172 -10.69 -4.75 5.87
CA CYS A 172 -10.82 -3.42 6.47
C CYS A 172 -10.66 -3.49 8.00
N SER A 173 -11.30 -4.46 8.65
CA SER A 173 -11.27 -4.65 10.11
C SER A 173 -9.90 -5.11 10.61
N ALA A 174 -9.12 -5.81 9.79
CA ALA A 174 -7.76 -6.23 10.11
C ALA A 174 -6.74 -5.07 10.04
N GLY A 175 -7.08 -3.96 9.38
CA GLY A 175 -6.22 -2.78 9.26
C GLY A 175 -6.05 -2.05 10.59
N VAL A 176 -4.86 -1.47 10.80
CA VAL A 176 -4.56 -0.56 11.93
C VAL A 176 -4.87 0.88 11.55
N TRP A 177 -4.71 1.22 10.29
CA TRP A 177 -4.96 2.53 9.66
C TRP A 177 -4.16 3.67 10.31
N HIS A 178 -3.12 4.10 9.63
CA HIS A 178 -2.24 5.19 10.05
C HIS A 178 -2.56 6.46 9.27
N SER A 179 -2.38 7.62 9.90
CA SER A 179 -2.46 8.88 9.18
C SER A 179 -1.21 9.15 8.35
N THR A 180 -1.32 10.03 7.36
CA THR A 180 -0.17 10.48 6.57
C THR A 180 0.87 11.14 7.47
N GLU A 181 0.45 11.99 8.41
CA GLU A 181 1.34 12.66 9.35
C GLU A 181 2.05 11.70 10.31
N GLU A 182 1.37 10.64 10.79
CA GLU A 182 1.99 9.58 11.60
C GLU A 182 3.14 8.92 10.84
N LYS A 183 2.92 8.55 9.57
CA LYS A 183 3.97 7.95 8.71
C LYS A 183 5.12 8.91 8.45
N ILE A 184 4.83 10.18 8.13
CA ILE A 184 5.84 11.23 7.90
C ILE A 184 6.70 11.43 9.14
N ASN A 185 6.09 11.48 10.32
CA ASN A 185 6.83 11.67 11.58
C ASN A 185 7.77 10.48 11.85
N VAL A 186 7.30 9.25 11.68
CA VAL A 186 8.16 8.05 11.81
C VAL A 186 9.34 8.11 10.83
N LEU A 187 9.09 8.48 9.58
CA LEU A 187 10.16 8.60 8.57
C LEU A 187 11.18 9.69 8.96
N LYS A 188 10.72 10.85 9.43
CA LYS A 188 11.60 11.92 9.91
C LYS A 188 12.43 11.50 11.13
N ASP A 189 11.80 10.84 12.10
CA ASP A 189 12.48 10.34 13.31
C ASP A 189 13.56 9.30 12.97
N LEU A 190 13.32 8.52 11.94
CA LEU A 190 14.32 7.62 11.37
C LEU A 190 15.38 8.34 10.54
N GLY A 191 15.24 9.65 10.25
CA GLY A 191 16.19 10.46 9.48
C GLY A 191 16.07 10.26 7.97
N PHE A 192 14.89 9.98 7.45
CA PHE A 192 14.59 10.17 6.03
C PHE A 192 14.45 11.66 5.72
N HIS A 193 14.74 12.05 4.48
CA HIS A 193 14.70 13.42 4.01
C HIS A 193 14.18 13.53 2.57
N ASP A 194 14.14 14.73 1.99
CA ASP A 194 13.71 15.00 0.61
C ASP A 194 12.33 14.38 0.31
N PHE A 195 11.34 14.80 1.09
CA PHE A 195 9.97 14.30 0.96
C PHE A 195 9.28 14.87 -0.27
N ASP A 196 8.61 13.99 -1.01
CA ASP A 196 7.65 14.33 -2.06
C ASP A 196 6.35 13.56 -1.85
N TYR A 197 5.24 14.07 -2.39
CA TYR A 197 3.91 13.54 -2.15
C TYR A 197 3.07 13.59 -3.41
N CYS A 198 2.30 12.54 -3.63
CA CYS A 198 1.24 12.54 -4.63
C CYS A 198 0.02 11.75 -4.12
N GLN A 199 -1.13 12.04 -4.68
CA GLN A 199 -2.41 11.53 -4.22
C GLN A 199 -3.39 11.30 -5.37
N THR A 200 -4.37 10.45 -5.15
CA THR A 200 -5.50 10.18 -6.03
C THR A 200 -6.75 9.87 -5.21
N LEU A 201 -7.84 9.48 -5.84
CA LEU A 201 -9.13 9.22 -5.19
C LEU A 201 -9.61 10.45 -4.41
N LEU A 202 -9.69 11.59 -5.11
CA LEU A 202 -10.08 12.88 -4.54
C LEU A 202 -11.60 13.03 -4.40
N LYS A 203 -12.36 12.22 -5.12
CA LYS A 203 -13.81 12.21 -5.08
C LYS A 203 -14.33 11.55 -3.80
N ASN A 204 -15.60 11.83 -3.49
CA ASN A 204 -16.31 11.06 -2.47
C ASN A 204 -16.24 9.56 -2.82
N PRO A 205 -15.97 8.66 -1.84
CA PRO A 205 -15.88 7.22 -2.07
C PRO A 205 -17.03 6.62 -2.88
N MET A 206 -18.25 7.17 -2.76
CA MET A 206 -19.42 6.75 -3.53
C MET A 206 -19.19 6.81 -5.05
N TYR A 207 -18.35 7.70 -5.53
CA TYR A 207 -18.14 7.97 -6.96
C TYR A 207 -16.76 7.52 -7.48
N THR A 208 -15.94 6.90 -6.65
CA THR A 208 -14.54 6.58 -7.01
C THR A 208 -14.39 5.57 -8.14
N ASN A 209 -15.41 4.75 -8.40
CA ASN A 209 -15.36 3.81 -9.53
C ASN A 209 -16.13 4.29 -10.77
N GLU A 210 -16.57 5.56 -10.80
CA GLU A 210 -17.23 6.13 -11.98
C GLU A 210 -16.23 6.52 -13.07
N ASP A 211 -15.07 7.08 -12.68
CA ASP A 211 -14.02 7.53 -13.59
C ASP A 211 -12.64 7.20 -13.02
N VAL A 212 -11.66 7.08 -13.92
CA VAL A 212 -10.25 6.99 -13.53
C VAL A 212 -9.72 8.37 -13.15
N GLU A 213 -9.16 8.50 -11.94
CA GLU A 213 -8.54 9.74 -11.46
C GLU A 213 -7.03 9.73 -11.69
N ASP A 214 -6.49 10.86 -12.14
CA ASP A 214 -5.05 11.03 -12.27
C ASP A 214 -4.38 11.29 -10.92
N ALA A 215 -3.12 10.90 -10.82
CA ALA A 215 -2.31 11.25 -9.67
C ALA A 215 -1.91 12.74 -9.72
N VAL A 216 -2.15 13.46 -8.62
CA VAL A 216 -1.82 14.88 -8.46
C VAL A 216 -0.84 15.11 -7.31
N PRO A 217 -0.07 16.23 -7.28
CA PRO A 217 0.79 16.55 -6.14
C PRO A 217 0.00 16.75 -4.84
N GLY A 218 0.68 16.52 -3.70
CA GLY A 218 0.12 16.74 -2.36
C GLY A 218 -0.40 15.47 -1.69
N TYR A 219 -0.97 15.61 -0.48
CA TYR A 219 -1.46 14.49 0.33
C TYR A 219 -2.68 14.82 1.20
N GLN A 220 -3.20 16.07 1.13
CA GLN A 220 -4.19 16.56 2.09
C GLN A 220 -5.63 16.11 1.80
N SER A 221 -5.90 15.62 0.58
CA SER A 221 -7.27 15.39 0.11
C SER A 221 -7.51 14.01 -0.47
N GLY A 222 -6.44 13.27 -0.78
CA GLY A 222 -6.54 11.98 -1.47
C GLY A 222 -7.07 10.86 -0.60
N GLY A 223 -7.89 10.00 -1.17
CA GLY A 223 -8.27 8.71 -0.58
C GLY A 223 -7.15 7.68 -0.64
N TYR A 224 -6.19 7.87 -1.55
CA TYR A 224 -4.96 7.10 -1.65
C TYR A 224 -3.78 8.04 -1.83
N VAL A 225 -2.75 7.89 -0.98
CA VAL A 225 -1.63 8.83 -0.89
C VAL A 225 -0.31 8.09 -0.96
N ALA A 226 0.64 8.63 -1.73
CA ALA A 226 2.03 8.21 -1.77
C ALA A 226 2.92 9.22 -1.03
N ILE A 227 3.75 8.72 -0.13
CA ILE A 227 4.86 9.42 0.52
C ILE A 227 6.14 8.88 -0.10
N ILE A 228 6.97 9.75 -0.65
CA ILE A 228 8.27 9.40 -1.23
C ILE A 228 9.33 10.10 -0.38
N ALA A 229 10.35 9.38 0.08
CA ALA A 229 11.43 9.94 0.89
C ALA A 229 12.77 9.30 0.53
N ARG A 230 13.88 9.94 0.88
CA ARG A 230 15.23 9.45 0.65
C ARG A 230 15.94 9.08 1.96
N LYS A 231 16.77 8.02 1.87
CA LYS A 231 17.69 7.66 2.95
C LYS A 231 18.90 8.57 2.97
#